data_6291addda54980362aeee727872f7ec1
#
_entry.id   6291addda54980362aeee727872f7ec1
#
_cell.length_a   1.000
_cell.length_b   1.000
_cell.length_c   1.000
_cell.angle_alpha   90.00
_cell.angle_beta   90.00
_cell.angle_gamma   90.00
#
_symmetry.space_group_name_H-M   'P 1'
#
loop_
_entity.id
_entity.type
_entity.pdbx_description
1 polymer ?
#
loop_
_entity_poly.entity_id
_entity_poly.type
_entity_poly.pdbx_seq_one_letter_code
_entity_poly.pdbx_strand_id
1 'polypeptide(L)'
;MINLTTIQDILSYSDRLKAERDALFDPFTGEGSVGERFELQLSDFYLSRQWLPVEMANETIVIKLIELGSVRKFIQWLGETYTEESHDTFVQSWIELRSKYDFPFWAATLAKIKNKKGGKNIAFILNFAQRFLLAELEDMRKRNIPIRIILLKARQ
;
A
#
# COMPACT_ATOMS: atom_id res chain seq x y z
N MET A 1 1.62 9.80 21.15
CA MET A 1 1.48 11.29 21.16
C MET A 1 2.88 11.88 21.24
N ILE A 2 3.28 12.71 20.28
CA ILE A 2 4.59 13.36 20.29
C ILE A 2 4.49 14.55 21.26
N ASN A 3 5.38 14.59 22.24
CA ASN A 3 5.44 15.72 23.19
C ASN A 3 6.40 16.75 22.62
N LEU A 4 5.88 17.85 22.07
CA LEU A 4 6.65 18.95 21.49
C LEU A 4 6.75 20.07 22.53
N THR A 5 7.66 19.90 23.47
CA THR A 5 7.80 20.82 24.60
C THR A 5 8.88 21.89 24.39
N THR A 6 9.81 21.66 23.49
CA THR A 6 10.91 22.58 23.20
C THR A 6 10.96 22.98 21.73
N ILE A 7 11.61 24.11 21.42
CA ILE A 7 11.87 24.53 20.03
C ILE A 7 12.67 23.45 19.29
N GLN A 8 13.62 22.79 19.98
CA GLN A 8 14.42 21.71 19.41
C GLN A 8 13.56 20.52 19.00
N ASP A 9 12.57 20.13 19.81
CA ASP A 9 11.63 19.06 19.50
C ASP A 9 10.79 19.40 18.25
N ILE A 10 10.34 20.67 18.15
CA ILE A 10 9.58 21.16 17.00
C ILE A 10 10.41 21.12 15.72
N LEU A 11 11.67 21.57 15.77
CA LEU A 11 12.57 21.54 14.62
C LEU A 11 12.89 20.12 14.18
N SER A 12 13.23 19.24 15.12
CA SER A 12 13.51 17.84 14.84
C SER A 12 12.29 17.12 14.23
N TYR A 13 11.10 17.41 14.72
CA TYR A 13 9.86 16.89 14.16
C TYR A 13 9.61 17.41 12.75
N SER A 14 9.83 18.72 12.52
CA SER A 14 9.70 19.32 11.18
C SER A 14 10.66 18.71 10.17
N ASP A 15 11.91 18.45 10.56
CA ASP A 15 12.91 17.84 9.67
C ASP A 15 12.56 16.38 9.35
N ARG A 16 12.03 15.63 10.33
CA ARG A 16 11.49 14.29 10.10
C ARG A 16 10.33 14.31 9.10
N LEU A 17 9.37 15.21 9.25
CA LEU A 17 8.25 15.34 8.32
C LEU A 17 8.70 15.71 6.90
N LYS A 18 9.73 16.53 6.75
CA LYS A 18 10.32 16.84 5.44
C LYS A 18 10.94 15.58 4.80
N ALA A 19 11.71 14.82 5.58
CA ALA A 19 12.32 13.58 5.10
C ALA A 19 11.26 12.54 4.68
N GLU A 20 10.19 12.37 5.48
CA GLU A 20 9.07 11.49 5.15
C GLU A 20 8.31 11.95 3.90
N ARG A 21 8.13 13.26 3.71
CA ARG A 21 7.50 13.83 2.51
C ARG A 21 8.30 13.53 1.25
N ASP A 22 9.61 13.65 1.36
CA ASP A 22 10.54 13.52 0.23
C ASP A 22 10.98 12.05 0.01
N ALA A 23 10.55 11.13 0.89
CA ALA A 23 10.80 9.70 0.74
C ALA A 23 10.09 9.12 -0.50
N LEU A 24 10.71 8.13 -1.10
CA LEU A 24 10.13 7.41 -2.22
C LEU A 24 8.81 6.75 -1.79
N PHE A 25 7.79 6.91 -2.63
CA PHE A 25 6.51 6.27 -2.45
C PHE A 25 5.98 5.73 -3.79
N ASP A 26 5.79 4.42 -3.85
CA ASP A 26 5.16 3.75 -4.98
C ASP A 26 4.03 2.84 -4.49
N PRO A 27 2.75 3.20 -4.72
CA PRO A 27 1.62 2.40 -4.29
C PRO A 27 1.51 1.04 -5.00
N PHE A 28 2.10 0.89 -6.20
CA PHE A 28 2.04 -0.36 -6.96
C PHE A 28 3.00 -1.41 -6.40
N THR A 29 4.24 -1.04 -6.14
CA THR A 29 5.19 -1.93 -5.46
C THR A 29 4.95 -1.99 -3.95
N GLY A 30 4.36 -0.95 -3.37
CA GLY A 30 4.19 -0.79 -1.93
C GLY A 30 5.38 -0.15 -1.23
N GLU A 31 6.44 0.22 -1.97
CA GLU A 31 7.61 0.89 -1.40
C GLU A 31 7.23 2.24 -0.80
N GLY A 32 7.71 2.54 0.39
CA GLY A 32 7.40 3.78 1.11
C GLY A 32 5.94 3.93 1.55
N SER A 33 5.12 2.88 1.45
CA SER A 33 3.75 2.86 1.97
C SER A 33 3.73 2.77 3.50
N VAL A 34 2.65 3.24 4.10
CA VAL A 34 2.48 3.21 5.55
C VAL A 34 2.28 1.79 6.10
N GLY A 35 2.58 1.62 7.39
CA GLY A 35 2.44 0.36 8.12
C GLY A 35 3.65 -0.56 7.99
N GLU A 36 3.60 -1.65 8.74
CA GLU A 36 4.62 -2.70 8.66
C GLU A 36 4.43 -3.52 7.40
N ARG A 37 5.54 -3.78 6.70
CA ARG A 37 5.52 -4.49 5.43
C ARG A 37 6.60 -5.55 5.37
N PHE A 38 6.34 -6.61 4.62
CA PHE A 38 7.31 -7.62 4.25
C PHE A 38 7.54 -7.63 2.74
N GLU A 39 8.69 -8.09 2.32
CA GLU A 39 9.06 -8.18 0.92
C GLU A 39 8.59 -9.52 0.33
N LEU A 40 7.91 -9.46 -0.82
CA LEU A 40 7.62 -10.60 -1.68
C LEU A 40 8.38 -10.45 -2.99
N GLN A 41 9.16 -11.47 -3.36
CA GLN A 41 9.86 -11.56 -4.64
C GLN A 41 9.28 -12.68 -5.48
N LEU A 42 8.94 -12.37 -6.75
CA LEU A 42 8.41 -13.31 -7.73
C LEU A 42 9.22 -13.22 -9.01
N SER A 43 9.70 -14.35 -9.52
CA SER A 43 10.59 -14.39 -10.68
C SER A 43 9.91 -14.09 -12.02
N ASP A 44 8.60 -14.24 -12.09
CA ASP A 44 7.80 -14.23 -13.32
C ASP A 44 6.53 -13.38 -13.21
N PHE A 45 6.57 -12.35 -12.40
CA PHE A 45 5.47 -11.40 -12.24
C PHE A 45 5.90 -9.99 -12.62
N TYR A 46 5.01 -9.19 -13.21
CA TYR A 46 5.32 -7.81 -13.64
C TYR A 46 5.75 -6.90 -12.47
N LEU A 47 5.24 -7.15 -11.25
CA LEU A 47 5.75 -6.59 -10.01
C LEU A 47 6.64 -7.63 -9.33
N SER A 48 7.86 -7.81 -9.85
CA SER A 48 8.79 -8.84 -9.37
C SER A 48 9.17 -8.67 -7.89
N ARG A 49 9.13 -7.45 -7.39
CA ARG A 49 9.42 -7.09 -6.00
C ARG A 49 8.29 -6.24 -5.45
N GLN A 50 7.71 -6.66 -4.33
CA GLN A 50 6.57 -5.99 -3.71
C GLN A 50 6.76 -5.92 -2.19
N TRP A 51 6.30 -4.81 -1.61
CA TRP A 51 6.25 -4.58 -0.17
C TRP A 51 4.80 -4.66 0.28
N LEU A 52 4.43 -5.78 0.88
CA LEU A 52 3.05 -6.10 1.23
C LEU A 52 2.77 -5.84 2.71
N PRO A 53 1.54 -5.43 3.09
CA PRO A 53 1.16 -5.35 4.49
C PRO A 53 1.35 -6.68 5.21
N VAL A 54 1.87 -6.64 6.44
CA VAL A 54 2.12 -7.86 7.23
C VAL A 54 0.86 -8.68 7.48
N GLU A 55 -0.31 -8.06 7.46
CA GLU A 55 -1.60 -8.72 7.60
C GLU A 55 -1.87 -9.74 6.48
N MET A 56 -1.25 -9.57 5.30
CA MET A 56 -1.36 -10.51 4.18
C MET A 56 -0.52 -11.79 4.38
N ALA A 57 0.45 -11.77 5.30
CA ALA A 57 1.40 -12.88 5.45
C ALA A 57 0.74 -14.22 5.80
N ASN A 58 -0.47 -14.19 6.37
CA ASN A 58 -1.24 -15.38 6.75
C ASN A 58 -2.20 -15.87 5.65
N GLU A 59 -2.29 -15.17 4.54
CA GLU A 59 -3.11 -15.62 3.40
C GLU A 59 -2.46 -16.80 2.68
N THR A 60 -3.24 -17.84 2.42
CA THR A 60 -2.72 -19.09 1.80
C THR A 60 -2.01 -18.84 0.48
N ILE A 61 -2.55 -17.93 -0.35
CA ILE A 61 -1.93 -17.53 -1.62
C ILE A 61 -0.55 -16.93 -1.37
N VAL A 62 -0.42 -16.04 -0.40
CA VAL A 62 0.84 -15.36 -0.07
C VAL A 62 1.87 -16.35 0.46
N ILE A 63 1.47 -17.23 1.40
CA ILE A 63 2.35 -18.27 1.94
C ILE A 63 2.93 -19.13 0.80
N LYS A 64 2.06 -19.56 -0.14
CA LYS A 64 2.51 -20.38 -1.26
C LYS A 64 3.36 -19.61 -2.28
N LEU A 65 3.10 -18.35 -2.52
CA LEU A 65 3.95 -17.52 -3.38
C LEU A 65 5.33 -17.28 -2.77
N ILE A 66 5.43 -17.09 -1.45
CA ILE A 66 6.73 -17.01 -0.77
C ILE A 66 7.51 -18.32 -0.91
N GLU A 67 6.85 -19.47 -0.71
CA GLU A 67 7.47 -20.80 -0.84
C GLU A 67 7.97 -21.08 -2.26
N LEU A 68 7.16 -20.76 -3.26
CA LEU A 68 7.42 -21.13 -4.66
C LEU A 68 8.23 -20.08 -5.43
N GLY A 69 8.18 -18.82 -5.05
CA GLY A 69 8.87 -17.70 -5.69
C GLY A 69 8.44 -17.42 -7.13
N SER A 70 7.30 -17.95 -7.59
CA SER A 70 6.88 -17.93 -8.98
C SER A 70 5.37 -18.11 -9.13
N VAL A 71 4.74 -17.24 -9.93
CA VAL A 71 3.31 -17.35 -10.27
C VAL A 71 3.04 -18.60 -11.09
N ARG A 72 3.91 -18.93 -12.04
CA ARG A 72 3.78 -20.16 -12.84
C ARG A 72 3.74 -21.41 -11.97
N LYS A 73 4.67 -21.52 -11.03
CA LYS A 73 4.71 -22.65 -10.08
C LYS A 73 3.48 -22.69 -9.20
N PHE A 74 2.97 -21.52 -8.81
CA PHE A 74 1.74 -21.42 -8.02
C PHE A 74 0.52 -21.94 -8.79
N ILE A 75 0.34 -21.54 -10.07
CA ILE A 75 -0.75 -22.01 -10.92
C ILE A 75 -0.66 -23.54 -11.12
N GLN A 76 0.54 -24.06 -11.37
CA GLN A 76 0.78 -25.49 -11.48
C GLN A 76 0.50 -26.25 -10.17
N TRP A 77 0.81 -25.65 -9.03
CA TRP A 77 0.47 -26.22 -7.71
C TRP A 77 -1.04 -26.32 -7.49
N LEU A 78 -1.84 -25.42 -8.05
CA LEU A 78 -3.31 -25.51 -8.06
C LEU A 78 -3.83 -26.64 -8.97
N GLY A 79 -2.97 -27.33 -9.71
CA GLY A 79 -3.36 -28.35 -10.67
C GLY A 79 -3.76 -27.82 -12.04
N GLU A 80 -3.51 -26.55 -12.31
CA GLU A 80 -3.86 -25.88 -13.56
C GLU A 80 -2.66 -25.81 -14.52
N THR A 81 -2.96 -25.75 -15.82
CA THR A 81 -1.94 -25.48 -16.84
C THR A 81 -1.67 -23.98 -16.88
N TYR A 82 -0.38 -23.60 -16.90
CA TYR A 82 -0.02 -22.21 -17.05
C TYR A 82 -0.28 -21.74 -18.49
N THR A 83 -1.25 -20.86 -18.63
CA THR A 83 -1.66 -20.19 -19.87
C THR A 83 -1.76 -18.69 -19.61
N GLU A 84 -1.95 -17.89 -20.66
CA GLU A 84 -2.23 -16.46 -20.51
C GLU A 84 -3.52 -16.22 -19.69
N GLU A 85 -4.57 -17.02 -19.97
CA GLU A 85 -5.85 -16.94 -19.25
C GLU A 85 -5.71 -17.26 -17.75
N SER A 86 -4.99 -18.34 -17.39
CA SER A 86 -4.75 -18.69 -15.98
C SER A 86 -3.89 -17.66 -15.27
N HIS A 87 -2.92 -17.05 -15.97
CA HIS A 87 -2.13 -15.92 -15.45
C HIS A 87 -3.00 -14.69 -15.19
N ASP A 88 -3.87 -14.31 -16.14
CA ASP A 88 -4.77 -13.18 -15.98
C ASP A 88 -5.76 -13.39 -14.84
N THR A 89 -6.29 -14.61 -14.69
CA THR A 89 -7.14 -14.99 -13.55
C THR A 89 -6.39 -14.82 -12.23
N PHE A 90 -5.13 -15.26 -12.17
CA PHE A 90 -4.28 -15.02 -11.01
C PHE A 90 -4.11 -13.53 -10.72
N VAL A 91 -3.81 -12.71 -11.75
CA VAL A 91 -3.63 -11.27 -11.60
C VAL A 91 -4.87 -10.60 -11.00
N GLN A 92 -6.06 -10.95 -11.47
CA GLN A 92 -7.32 -10.44 -10.94
C GLN A 92 -7.50 -10.83 -9.47
N SER A 93 -7.31 -12.09 -9.13
CA SER A 93 -7.39 -12.58 -7.75
C SER A 93 -6.35 -11.91 -6.84
N TRP A 94 -5.15 -11.64 -7.36
CA TRP A 94 -4.10 -10.94 -6.64
C TRP A 94 -4.47 -9.48 -6.35
N ILE A 95 -5.02 -8.77 -7.34
CA ILE A 95 -5.50 -7.38 -7.19
C ILE A 95 -6.61 -7.33 -6.14
N GLU A 96 -7.57 -8.23 -6.20
CA GLU A 96 -8.66 -8.30 -5.24
C GLU A 96 -8.17 -8.57 -3.82
N LEU A 97 -7.29 -9.56 -3.65
CA LEU A 97 -6.72 -9.91 -2.36
C LEU A 97 -5.92 -8.73 -1.77
N ARG A 98 -5.00 -8.16 -2.56
CA ARG A 98 -4.17 -7.06 -2.09
C ARG A 98 -5.00 -5.81 -1.74
N SER A 99 -6.04 -5.54 -2.51
CA SER A 99 -6.95 -4.40 -2.27
C SER A 99 -7.70 -4.46 -0.94
N LYS A 100 -7.86 -5.66 -0.35
CA LYS A 100 -8.46 -5.81 0.99
C LYS A 100 -7.56 -5.27 2.11
N TYR A 101 -6.25 -5.33 1.93
CA TYR A 101 -5.27 -5.05 2.97
C TYR A 101 -4.45 -3.79 2.72
N ASP A 102 -4.32 -3.36 1.45
CA ASP A 102 -3.41 -2.31 1.02
C ASP A 102 -4.19 -1.12 0.43
N PHE A 103 -4.62 -0.20 1.30
CA PHE A 103 -5.40 0.96 0.87
C PHE A 103 -4.69 1.82 -0.19
N PRO A 104 -3.38 2.15 -0.08
CA PRO A 104 -2.66 2.87 -1.15
C PRO A 104 -2.69 2.15 -2.50
N PHE A 105 -2.54 0.83 -2.52
CA PHE A 105 -2.64 0.03 -3.73
C PHE A 105 -4.07 0.06 -4.31
N TRP A 106 -5.09 -0.17 -3.48
CA TRP A 106 -6.49 -0.06 -3.90
C TRP A 106 -6.80 1.31 -4.48
N ALA A 107 -6.37 2.38 -3.83
CA ALA A 107 -6.60 3.75 -4.29
C ALA A 107 -5.96 4.02 -5.66
N ALA A 108 -4.73 3.56 -5.87
CA ALA A 108 -4.00 3.77 -7.12
C ALA A 108 -4.54 2.90 -8.29
N THR A 109 -5.03 1.68 -7.99
CA THR A 109 -5.47 0.73 -9.03
C THR A 109 -6.95 0.86 -9.35
N LEU A 110 -7.81 0.91 -8.35
CA LEU A 110 -9.26 0.81 -8.53
C LEU A 110 -10.00 2.14 -8.37
N ALA A 111 -9.52 3.05 -7.51
CA ALA A 111 -10.16 4.35 -7.35
C ALA A 111 -9.79 5.31 -8.49
N LYS A 112 -10.79 6.01 -9.00
CA LYS A 112 -10.61 7.02 -10.05
C LYS A 112 -11.13 8.36 -9.57
N ILE A 113 -10.33 9.40 -9.73
CA ILE A 113 -10.74 10.77 -9.41
C ILE A 113 -10.90 11.59 -10.69
N LYS A 114 -11.84 12.53 -10.63
CA LYS A 114 -12.10 13.43 -11.76
C LYS A 114 -10.91 14.36 -11.98
N ASN A 115 -10.43 14.42 -13.22
CA ASN A 115 -9.39 15.36 -13.58
C ASN A 115 -9.96 16.79 -13.61
N LYS A 116 -9.43 17.70 -12.79
CA LYS A 116 -9.87 19.10 -12.72
C LYS A 116 -9.67 19.87 -14.03
N LYS A 117 -8.70 19.46 -14.86
CA LYS A 117 -8.40 20.06 -16.16
C LYS A 117 -9.28 19.52 -17.30
N GLY A 118 -10.25 18.64 -16.97
CA GLY A 118 -11.05 17.91 -17.96
C GLY A 118 -10.32 16.67 -18.50
N GLY A 119 -11.01 15.91 -19.35
CA GLY A 119 -10.49 14.67 -19.94
C GLY A 119 -10.78 13.42 -19.09
N LYS A 120 -9.95 12.38 -19.25
CA LYS A 120 -10.14 11.09 -18.57
C LYS A 120 -9.88 11.19 -17.07
N ASN A 121 -10.61 10.39 -16.31
CA ASN A 121 -10.34 10.19 -14.89
C ASN A 121 -8.91 9.67 -14.68
N ILE A 122 -8.28 10.10 -13.59
CA ILE A 122 -6.92 9.71 -13.21
C ILE A 122 -6.92 8.80 -11.99
N ALA A 123 -5.87 8.00 -11.82
CA ALA A 123 -5.67 7.16 -10.64
C ALA A 123 -5.57 8.02 -9.36
N PHE A 124 -6.08 7.48 -8.26
CA PHE A 124 -6.00 8.17 -6.97
C PHE A 124 -4.71 7.78 -6.24
N ILE A 125 -3.63 8.49 -6.52
CA ILE A 125 -2.36 8.31 -5.81
C ILE A 125 -2.33 9.26 -4.61
N LEU A 126 -2.16 8.70 -3.41
CA LEU A 126 -2.15 9.45 -2.16
C LEU A 126 -0.97 10.45 -2.12
N ASN A 127 -1.28 11.71 -1.86
CA ASN A 127 -0.25 12.70 -1.56
C ASN A 127 0.29 12.52 -0.12
N PHE A 128 1.35 13.27 0.23
CA PHE A 128 1.99 13.16 1.53
C PHE A 128 1.01 13.35 2.71
N ALA A 129 0.15 14.37 2.67
CA ALA A 129 -0.79 14.64 3.75
C ALA A 129 -1.81 13.51 3.94
N GLN A 130 -2.25 12.90 2.83
CA GLN A 130 -3.15 11.74 2.86
C GLN A 130 -2.45 10.49 3.41
N ARG A 131 -1.18 10.27 3.06
CA ARG A 131 -0.38 9.18 3.61
C ARG A 131 -0.14 9.35 5.10
N PHE A 132 0.15 10.56 5.53
CA PHE A 132 0.32 10.90 6.95
C PHE A 132 -0.97 10.61 7.74
N LEU A 133 -2.12 11.07 7.23
CA LEU A 133 -3.42 10.77 7.84
C LEU A 133 -3.68 9.25 7.89
N LEU A 134 -3.39 8.54 6.82
CA LEU A 134 -3.55 7.09 6.78
C LEU A 134 -2.67 6.39 7.84
N ALA A 135 -1.43 6.84 8.04
CA ALA A 135 -0.55 6.29 9.06
C ALA A 135 -1.13 6.42 10.47
N GLU A 136 -1.71 7.58 10.80
CA GLU A 136 -2.37 7.80 12.09
C GLU A 136 -3.62 6.93 12.26
N LEU A 137 -4.41 6.77 11.20
CA LEU A 137 -5.60 5.90 11.20
C LEU A 137 -5.22 4.43 11.44
N GLU A 138 -4.19 3.94 10.75
CA GLU A 138 -3.70 2.57 10.90
C GLU A 138 -3.10 2.32 12.29
N ASP A 139 -2.38 3.28 12.86
CA ASP A 139 -1.87 3.19 14.23
C ASP A 139 -3.01 3.10 15.25
N MET A 140 -4.03 3.94 15.12
CA MET A 140 -5.22 3.88 15.98
C MET A 140 -5.94 2.53 15.86
N ARG A 141 -6.09 2.01 14.63
CA ARG A 141 -6.69 0.71 14.36
C ARG A 141 -5.91 -0.42 15.03
N LYS A 142 -4.59 -0.44 14.89
CA LYS A 142 -3.70 -1.44 15.50
C LYS A 142 -3.80 -1.43 17.04
N ARG A 143 -3.89 -0.26 17.63
CA ARG A 143 -4.02 -0.10 19.10
C ARG A 143 -5.46 -0.30 19.61
N ASN A 144 -6.39 -0.62 18.72
CA ASN A 144 -7.82 -0.76 19.03
C ASN A 144 -8.42 0.47 19.74
N ILE A 145 -7.98 1.65 19.32
CA ILE A 145 -8.45 2.95 19.83
C ILE A 145 -9.57 3.46 18.91
N PRO A 146 -10.69 3.97 19.45
CA PRO A 146 -11.73 4.58 18.62
C PRO A 146 -11.17 5.72 17.77
N ILE A 147 -11.41 5.66 16.46
CA ILE A 147 -10.91 6.67 15.51
C ILE A 147 -11.69 7.96 15.72
N ARG A 148 -11.01 8.99 16.24
CA ARG A 148 -11.53 10.34 16.42
C ARG A 148 -10.49 11.32 15.93
N ILE A 149 -10.72 11.94 14.76
CA ILE A 149 -9.78 12.85 14.12
C ILE A 149 -10.49 14.17 13.81
N ILE A 150 -9.85 15.27 14.14
CA ILE A 150 -10.23 16.62 13.72
C ILE A 150 -9.23 17.08 12.67
N LEU A 151 -9.70 17.29 11.45
CA LEU A 151 -8.90 17.83 10.36
C LEU A 151 -9.14 19.32 10.21
N LEU A 152 -8.11 20.12 10.51
CA LEU A 152 -8.10 21.55 10.24
C LEU A 152 -7.44 21.79 8.88
N LYS A 153 -8.22 22.20 7.90
CA LYS A 153 -7.75 22.55 6.55
C LYS A 153 -7.89 24.04 6.31
N ALA A 154 -6.78 24.70 6.04
CA ALA A 154 -6.83 26.07 5.53
C ALA A 154 -7.55 26.10 4.16
N ARG A 155 -8.45 27.06 4.00
CA ARG A 155 -9.10 27.32 2.69
C ARG A 155 -8.04 27.95 1.78
N GLN A 156 -7.76 27.32 0.68
CA GLN A 156 -6.99 27.91 -0.43
C GLN A 156 -7.93 28.68 -1.35
#